data_fcab87483063f035b713d47f1a717822
#
_entry.id   fcab87483063f035b713d47f1a717822
#
_cell.length_a   1.000
_cell.length_b   1.000
_cell.length_c   1.000
_cell.angle_alpha   90.00
_cell.angle_beta   90.00
_cell.angle_gamma   90.00
#
_symmetry.space_group_name_H-M   'P 1'
#
loop_
_entity.id
_entity.type
_entity.pdbx_description
1 polymer ?
#
loop_
_entity_poly.entity_id
_entity_poly.type
_entity_poly.pdbx_seq_one_letter_code
_entity_poly.pdbx_strand_id
1 'polypeptide(L)'
;MSQIHKHDIPANIAERCLINPEQYEAKYQQSITDPDTFWGEQGKILDWIKPYQKVKNTSFAPGNVSIKWYEDGTLNLAANCLDRHLAERGDQTAIIWEGDDRSEERRVG
;
A
#
# COMPACT_ATOMS: atom_id res chain seq x y z
N MET A 1 -23.82 9.18 -24.00
CA MET A 1 -23.27 9.17 -22.61
C MET A 1 -23.37 7.74 -22.10
N SER A 2 -22.26 7.11 -21.77
CA SER A 2 -22.30 5.77 -21.16
C SER A 2 -22.88 5.87 -19.75
N GLN A 3 -23.91 5.05 -19.45
CA GLN A 3 -24.42 4.96 -18.09
C GLN A 3 -23.37 4.31 -17.19
N ILE A 4 -23.01 4.98 -16.09
CA ILE A 4 -22.17 4.39 -15.05
C ILE A 4 -23.05 3.44 -14.26
N HIS A 5 -22.82 2.14 -14.41
CA HIS A 5 -23.51 1.13 -13.60
C HIS A 5 -22.79 1.03 -12.24
N LYS A 6 -23.55 1.26 -11.17
CA LYS A 6 -23.09 0.98 -9.81
C LYS A 6 -23.51 -0.43 -9.43
N HIS A 7 -22.60 -1.20 -8.88
CA HIS A 7 -22.86 -2.54 -8.38
C HIS A 7 -22.68 -2.53 -6.85
N ASP A 8 -23.60 -3.15 -6.16
CA ASP A 8 -23.50 -3.32 -4.71
C ASP A 8 -22.39 -4.32 -4.39
N ILE A 9 -21.70 -4.07 -3.27
CA ILE A 9 -20.66 -4.98 -2.78
C ILE A 9 -21.35 -6.22 -2.20
N PRO A 10 -21.02 -7.44 -2.66
CA PRO A 10 -21.57 -8.67 -2.07
C PRO A 10 -21.23 -8.77 -0.57
N ALA A 11 -22.19 -9.20 0.24
CA ALA A 11 -22.06 -9.25 1.70
C ALA A 11 -20.82 -10.05 2.16
N ASN A 12 -20.55 -11.20 1.52
CA ASN A 12 -19.38 -12.03 1.81
C ASN A 12 -18.03 -11.36 1.50
N ILE A 13 -18.02 -10.35 0.65
CA ILE A 13 -16.83 -9.52 0.38
C ILE A 13 -16.73 -8.41 1.42
N ALA A 14 -17.86 -7.73 1.71
CA ALA A 14 -17.90 -6.67 2.70
C ALA A 14 -17.43 -7.14 4.10
N GLU A 15 -17.85 -8.33 4.53
CA GLU A 15 -17.48 -8.94 5.81
C GLU A 15 -15.96 -9.22 5.94
N ARG A 16 -15.26 -9.42 4.83
CA ARG A 16 -13.81 -9.71 4.79
C ARG A 16 -12.96 -8.50 4.49
N CYS A 17 -13.55 -7.35 4.24
CA CYS A 17 -12.82 -6.12 3.99
C CYS A 17 -12.10 -5.64 5.24
N LEU A 18 -10.82 -5.30 5.13
CA LEU A 18 -10.02 -4.71 6.20
C LEU A 18 -10.49 -3.31 6.57
N ILE A 19 -11.11 -2.60 5.64
CA ILE A 19 -11.57 -1.22 5.81
C ILE A 19 -13.01 -1.16 5.30
N ASN A 20 -13.94 -0.76 6.16
CA ASN A 20 -15.32 -0.50 5.80
C ASN A 20 -15.49 0.94 5.26
N PRO A 21 -16.66 1.29 4.68
CA PRO A 21 -16.92 2.62 4.12
C PRO A 21 -16.73 3.77 5.11
N GLU A 22 -17.14 3.61 6.36
CA GLU A 22 -17.00 4.63 7.39
C GLU A 22 -15.54 4.86 7.76
N GLN A 23 -14.77 3.79 7.89
CA GLN A 23 -13.34 3.85 8.14
C GLN A 23 -12.58 4.48 6.96
N TYR A 24 -12.99 4.17 5.73
CA TYR A 24 -12.42 4.79 4.54
C TYR A 24 -12.64 6.30 4.56
N GLU A 25 -13.88 6.75 4.78
CA GLU A 25 -14.21 8.17 4.81
C GLU A 25 -13.43 8.91 5.91
N ALA A 26 -13.35 8.34 7.10
CA ALA A 26 -12.60 8.93 8.22
C ALA A 26 -11.10 9.08 7.87
N LYS A 27 -10.50 8.03 7.30
CA LYS A 27 -9.09 8.05 6.85
C LYS A 27 -8.88 9.04 5.72
N TYR A 28 -9.79 9.11 4.76
CA TYR A 28 -9.73 10.04 3.65
C TYR A 28 -9.78 11.49 4.14
N GLN A 29 -10.73 11.81 5.02
CA GLN A 29 -10.82 13.15 5.61
C GLN A 29 -9.54 13.52 6.38
N GLN A 30 -9.01 12.62 7.19
CA GLN A 30 -7.74 12.83 7.88
C GLN A 30 -6.59 13.09 6.90
N SER A 31 -6.50 12.33 5.81
CA SER A 31 -5.44 12.49 4.80
C SER A 31 -5.44 13.85 4.10
N ILE A 32 -6.59 14.52 4.07
CA ILE A 32 -6.75 15.86 3.49
C ILE A 32 -6.52 16.95 4.53
N THR A 33 -7.10 16.79 5.73
CA THR A 33 -7.09 17.83 6.76
C THR A 33 -5.77 17.89 7.54
N ASP A 34 -5.14 16.73 7.75
CA ASP A 34 -3.85 16.61 8.44
C ASP A 34 -2.96 15.55 7.76
N PRO A 35 -2.46 15.85 6.56
CA PRO A 35 -1.70 14.88 5.77
C PRO A 35 -0.38 14.46 6.44
N ASP A 36 0.27 15.32 7.19
CA ASP A 36 1.55 14.99 7.82
C ASP A 36 1.37 13.96 8.93
N THR A 37 0.38 14.12 9.79
CA THR A 37 0.06 13.10 10.80
C THR A 37 -0.43 11.82 10.14
N PHE A 38 -1.36 11.90 9.19
CA PHE A 38 -1.90 10.72 8.52
C PHE A 38 -0.79 9.88 7.86
N TRP A 39 0.01 10.48 6.99
CA TRP A 39 1.08 9.76 6.29
C TRP A 39 2.24 9.38 7.22
N GLY A 40 2.47 10.15 8.28
CA GLY A 40 3.39 9.80 9.34
C GLY A 40 3.01 8.50 10.06
N GLU A 41 1.72 8.28 10.32
CA GLU A 41 1.24 7.02 10.89
C GLU A 41 1.25 5.87 9.87
N GLN A 42 0.85 6.13 8.62
CA GLN A 42 0.89 5.10 7.57
C GLN A 42 2.32 4.61 7.29
N GLY A 43 3.30 5.50 7.31
CA GLY A 43 4.70 5.14 7.12
C GLY A 43 5.26 4.19 8.18
N LYS A 44 4.69 4.14 9.38
CA LYS A 44 5.10 3.23 10.47
C LYS A 44 4.76 1.75 10.21
N ILE A 45 3.95 1.46 9.19
CA ILE A 45 3.65 0.09 8.76
C ILE A 45 4.91 -0.61 8.20
N LEU A 46 5.85 0.19 7.70
CA LEU A 46 7.09 -0.29 7.10
C LEU A 46 8.22 -0.36 8.14
N ASP A 47 9.09 -1.34 7.98
CA ASP A 47 10.30 -1.50 8.79
C ASP A 47 11.40 -0.64 8.20
N TRP A 48 11.77 0.41 8.93
CA TRP A 48 12.78 1.37 8.51
C TRP A 48 14.15 1.00 9.10
N ILE A 49 15.18 1.01 8.26
CA ILE A 49 16.59 0.92 8.70
C ILE A 49 16.95 2.20 9.46
N LYS A 50 16.61 3.34 8.87
CA LYS A 50 16.67 4.66 9.50
C LYS A 50 15.26 5.28 9.43
N PRO A 51 14.57 5.47 10.56
CA PRO A 51 13.27 6.12 10.58
C PRO A 51 13.32 7.54 10.01
N TYR A 52 12.27 7.92 9.28
CA TYR A 52 12.10 9.28 8.81
C TYR A 52 11.70 10.23 9.95
N GLN A 53 12.06 11.49 9.83
CA GLN A 53 11.58 12.58 10.66
C GLN A 53 10.70 13.54 9.85
N LYS A 54 10.95 13.61 8.53
CA LYS A 54 10.22 14.46 7.61
C LYS A 54 9.32 13.63 6.70
N VAL A 55 8.01 13.77 6.91
CA VAL A 55 7.01 13.00 6.17
C VAL A 55 6.95 13.47 4.72
N LYS A 56 6.82 14.78 4.52
CA LYS A 56 6.57 15.38 3.22
C LYS A 56 7.39 16.66 3.03
N ASN A 57 8.00 16.80 1.85
CA ASN A 57 8.67 18.01 1.40
C ASN A 57 8.33 18.24 -0.07
N THR A 58 7.29 19.06 -0.29
CA THR A 58 6.76 19.26 -1.64
C THR A 58 6.61 20.73 -1.96
N SER A 59 6.88 21.09 -3.21
CA SER A 59 6.63 22.39 -3.78
C SER A 59 5.99 22.25 -5.15
N PHE A 60 4.97 23.05 -5.43
CA PHE A 60 4.35 23.21 -6.75
C PHE A 60 4.52 24.62 -7.28
N ALA A 61 5.43 25.42 -6.70
CA ALA A 61 5.71 26.77 -7.16
C ALA A 61 6.23 26.75 -8.60
N PRO A 62 5.81 27.71 -9.46
CA PRO A 62 6.32 27.83 -10.83
C PRO A 62 7.84 27.87 -10.86
N GLY A 63 8.46 27.02 -11.67
CA GLY A 63 9.92 26.91 -11.78
C GLY A 63 10.62 26.12 -10.64
N ASN A 64 9.88 25.69 -9.63
CA ASN A 64 10.44 24.92 -8.51
C ASN A 64 9.48 23.80 -8.07
N VAL A 65 9.16 22.89 -8.98
CA VAL A 65 8.37 21.70 -8.65
C VAL A 65 9.28 20.65 -8.05
N SER A 66 9.00 20.23 -6.81
CA SER A 66 9.74 19.21 -6.10
C SER A 66 8.78 18.38 -5.25
N ILE A 67 8.87 17.05 -5.36
CA ILE A 67 8.02 16.13 -4.60
C ILE A 67 8.92 15.10 -3.93
N LYS A 68 9.03 15.19 -2.59
CA LYS A 68 9.81 14.25 -1.78
C LYS A 68 8.97 13.79 -0.62
N TRP A 69 8.98 12.48 -0.40
CA TRP A 69 8.35 11.81 0.72
C TRP A 69 9.39 11.04 1.51
N TYR A 70 9.32 11.15 2.84
CA TYR A 70 10.21 10.41 3.76
C TYR A 70 11.70 10.53 3.38
N GLU A 71 12.12 11.70 2.90
CA GLU A 71 13.42 11.90 2.23
C GLU A 71 14.65 11.61 3.11
N ASP A 72 14.49 11.65 4.43
CA ASP A 72 15.54 11.38 5.41
C ASP A 72 15.48 9.96 6.01
N GLY A 73 14.49 9.17 5.63
CA GLY A 73 14.35 7.77 5.98
C GLY A 73 15.06 6.83 4.99
N THR A 74 15.45 5.66 5.47
CA THR A 74 15.98 4.58 4.61
C THR A 74 15.34 3.26 4.98
N LEU A 75 14.98 2.47 3.98
CA LEU A 75 14.43 1.13 4.15
C LEU A 75 14.92 0.18 3.05
N ASN A 76 14.75 -1.12 3.27
CA ASN A 76 14.86 -2.13 2.23
C ASN A 76 13.46 -2.59 1.84
N LEU A 77 13.07 -2.32 0.60
CA LEU A 77 11.74 -2.66 0.12
C LEU A 77 11.54 -4.18 0.00
N ALA A 78 12.56 -4.91 -0.46
CA ALA A 78 12.49 -6.37 -0.56
C ALA A 78 12.33 -7.01 0.82
N ALA A 79 13.08 -6.55 1.83
CA ALA A 79 12.92 -7.01 3.20
C ALA A 79 11.49 -6.76 3.73
N ASN A 80 10.92 -5.60 3.43
CA ASN A 80 9.55 -5.27 3.83
C ASN A 80 8.48 -6.12 3.12
N CYS A 81 8.68 -6.41 1.83
CA CYS A 81 7.69 -7.14 1.04
C CYS A 81 7.80 -8.67 1.20
N LEU A 82 8.99 -9.18 1.47
CA LEU A 82 9.30 -10.61 1.46
C LEU A 82 9.87 -11.09 2.80
N ASP A 83 11.06 -10.62 3.17
CA ASP A 83 11.86 -11.26 4.22
C ASP A 83 11.16 -11.25 5.58
N ARG A 84 10.53 -10.15 5.96
CA ARG A 84 9.83 -10.03 7.24
C ARG A 84 8.63 -10.99 7.40
N HIS A 85 8.13 -11.53 6.29
CA HIS A 85 7.00 -12.47 6.28
C HIS A 85 7.42 -13.95 6.29
N LEU A 86 8.71 -14.25 6.06
CA LEU A 86 9.20 -15.62 5.92
C LEU A 86 8.98 -16.45 7.18
N ALA A 87 9.12 -15.85 8.36
CA ALA A 87 8.94 -16.56 9.64
C ALA A 87 7.52 -17.14 9.80
N GLU A 88 6.50 -16.44 9.27
CA GLU A 88 5.09 -16.84 9.41
C GLU A 88 4.49 -17.45 8.13
N ARG A 89 5.05 -17.11 6.98
CA ARG A 89 4.49 -17.40 5.65
C ARG A 89 5.49 -18.00 4.67
N GLY A 90 6.67 -18.46 5.12
CA GLY A 90 7.72 -18.98 4.25
C GLY A 90 7.27 -20.12 3.33
N ASP A 91 6.36 -20.96 3.81
CA ASP A 91 5.81 -22.09 3.04
C ASP A 91 4.58 -21.73 2.19
N GLN A 92 4.14 -20.46 2.23
CA GLN A 92 3.00 -20.01 1.44
C GLN A 92 3.40 -19.77 0.00
N THR A 93 2.60 -20.26 -0.96
CA THR A 93 2.81 -19.98 -2.38
C THR A 93 2.70 -18.47 -2.64
N ALA A 94 3.80 -17.85 -3.09
CA ALA A 94 3.85 -16.42 -3.36
C ALA A 94 3.28 -16.08 -4.74
N ILE A 95 3.53 -16.93 -5.74
CA ILE A 95 3.07 -16.71 -7.12
C ILE A 95 2.58 -18.02 -7.71
N ILE A 96 1.40 -18.00 -8.31
CA ILE A 96 0.88 -19.05 -9.17
C ILE A 96 0.84 -18.48 -10.58
N TRP A 97 1.60 -19.09 -11.49
CA TRP A 97 1.61 -18.68 -12.89
C TRP A 97 1.17 -19.83 -13.79
N GLU A 98 0.27 -19.57 -14.71
CA GLU A 98 -0.19 -20.50 -15.73
C GLU A 98 0.08 -19.90 -17.12
N GLY A 99 0.89 -20.55 -17.92
CA GLY A 99 1.13 -20.15 -19.31
C GLY A 99 0.01 -20.58 -20.25
N ASP A 100 -0.05 -19.98 -21.43
CA ASP A 100 -1.08 -20.27 -22.45
C ASP A 100 -1.05 -21.74 -22.90
N ASP A 101 0.10 -22.38 -22.87
CA ASP A 101 0.33 -23.78 -23.24
C ASP A 101 0.06 -24.77 -22.09
N ARG A 102 -0.26 -24.27 -20.88
CA ARG A 102 -0.49 -25.04 -19.64
C ARG A 102 0.62 -26.06 -19.30
N SER A 103 1.81 -25.91 -19.87
CA SER A 103 2.86 -26.92 -19.81
C SER A 103 3.73 -26.89 -18.56
N GLU A 104 3.69 -25.81 -17.75
CA GLU A 104 4.45 -25.73 -16.49
C GLU A 104 3.75 -24.89 -15.41
N GLU A 105 3.28 -25.56 -14.36
CA GLU A 105 3.08 -24.92 -13.06
C GLU A 105 4.45 -24.70 -12.39
N ARG A 106 4.99 -23.51 -12.41
CA ARG A 106 6.13 -23.13 -11.55
C ARG A 106 5.64 -22.59 -10.22
N ARG A 107 5.81 -23.38 -9.18
CA ARG A 107 5.72 -22.90 -7.80
C ARG A 107 7.06 -22.27 -7.46
N VAL A 108 7.07 -20.97 -7.25
CA VAL A 108 8.22 -20.27 -6.68
C VAL A 108 7.87 -20.01 -5.22
N GLY A 109 8.44 -20.79 -4.33
CA GLY A 109 8.40 -20.58 -2.89
C GLY A 109 9.61 -19.78 -2.44
#